data_8b300cd6fcd2e2ba7938871e43f82c4e
#
_entry.id   8b300cd6fcd2e2ba7938871e43f82c4e
#
_cell.length_a   1.000
_cell.length_b   1.000
_cell.length_c   1.000
_cell.angle_alpha   90.00
_cell.angle_beta   90.00
_cell.angle_gamma   90.00
#
_symmetry.space_group_name_H-M   'P 1'
#
loop_
_entity.id
_entity.type
_entity.pdbx_description
1 polymer ?
#
loop_
_entity_poly.entity_id
_entity_poly.type
_entity_poly.pdbx_seq_one_letter_code
_entity_poly.pdbx_strand_id
1 'polypeptide(L)'
;YYPLTAAQKMHHNWIMDYGTQQVSGVSVVASVQAELDFGLLKKCIQMETERSGCTRIRFTKPDKDGNVQQYLVKQDPRDIGFKDLSGMGSLAKADELMQQWAYETFDGDDIPMCEFTMLKLPEGYNGFFVHMDHRLIDSCGLVVMIGDLFQLYTYYKYGTAYPQELADFETVLKKDLAK
;
A
#
# COMPACT_ATOMS: atom_id res chain seq x y z
N TYR A 1 -10.68 11.29 15.01
CA TYR A 1 -11.49 10.17 14.51
C TYR A 1 -12.53 10.71 13.53
N TYR A 2 -12.73 10.00 12.43
CA TYR A 2 -13.65 10.36 11.35
C TYR A 2 -14.54 9.16 11.01
N PRO A 3 -15.78 9.36 10.55
CA PRO A 3 -16.54 8.28 9.96
C PRO A 3 -15.88 7.78 8.66
N LEU A 4 -16.25 6.61 8.20
CA LEU A 4 -15.85 6.12 6.89
C LEU A 4 -16.47 6.98 5.78
N THR A 5 -15.71 7.23 4.71
CA THR A 5 -16.24 7.83 3.47
C THR A 5 -17.24 6.89 2.79
N ALA A 6 -17.98 7.36 1.79
CA ALA A 6 -18.92 6.52 1.05
C ALA A 6 -18.21 5.32 0.36
N ALA A 7 -17.04 5.55 -0.24
CA ALA A 7 -16.25 4.49 -0.85
C ALA A 7 -15.74 3.47 0.17
N GLN A 8 -15.24 3.93 1.31
CA GLN A 8 -14.79 3.05 2.39
C GLN A 8 -15.92 2.23 2.99
N LYS A 9 -17.11 2.81 3.15
CA LYS A 9 -18.31 2.08 3.59
C LYS A 9 -18.71 0.98 2.62
N MET A 10 -18.61 1.24 1.33
CA MET A 10 -18.90 0.24 0.31
C MET A 10 -17.99 -0.99 0.47
N HIS A 11 -16.68 -0.79 0.55
CA HIS A 11 -15.73 -1.89 0.76
C HIS A 11 -15.90 -2.56 2.12
N HIS A 12 -16.18 -1.78 3.17
CA HIS A 12 -16.46 -2.33 4.50
C HIS A 12 -17.70 -3.24 4.48
N ASN A 13 -18.79 -2.82 3.83
CA ASN A 13 -19.99 -3.62 3.69
C ASN A 13 -19.71 -4.92 2.91
N TRP A 14 -18.91 -4.87 1.83
CA TRP A 14 -18.50 -6.10 1.12
C TRP A 14 -17.74 -7.07 2.04
N ILE A 15 -16.81 -6.57 2.86
CA ILE A 15 -16.12 -7.40 3.84
C ILE A 15 -17.13 -8.08 4.78
N MET A 16 -18.11 -7.33 5.27
CA MET A 16 -19.14 -7.86 6.17
C MET A 16 -20.06 -8.87 5.46
N ASP A 17 -20.51 -8.56 4.25
CA ASP A 17 -21.44 -9.38 3.47
C ASP A 17 -20.79 -10.71 3.02
N TYR A 18 -19.53 -10.67 2.63
CA TYR A 18 -18.79 -11.88 2.20
C TYR A 18 -18.04 -12.58 3.34
N GLY A 19 -17.94 -11.95 4.51
CA GLY A 19 -17.27 -12.51 5.70
C GLY A 19 -15.75 -12.68 5.54
N THR A 20 -15.13 -11.94 4.61
CA THR A 20 -13.67 -12.00 4.38
C THR A 20 -13.13 -10.67 3.85
N GLN A 21 -11.94 -10.29 4.30
CA GLN A 21 -11.23 -9.13 3.80
C GLN A 21 -10.65 -9.34 2.38
N GLN A 22 -10.57 -10.56 1.90
CA GLN A 22 -10.04 -10.86 0.56
C GLN A 22 -10.76 -10.11 -0.56
N VAL A 23 -12.05 -9.81 -0.39
CA VAL A 23 -12.85 -9.02 -1.35
C VAL A 23 -12.45 -7.55 -1.43
N SER A 24 -11.65 -7.07 -0.47
CA SER A 24 -11.17 -5.69 -0.39
C SER A 24 -9.65 -5.60 -0.48
N GLY A 25 -8.95 -6.65 -0.85
CA GLY A 25 -7.51 -6.61 -1.08
C GLY A 25 -7.17 -6.02 -2.45
N VAL A 26 -6.16 -5.16 -2.51
CA VAL A 26 -5.54 -4.69 -3.75
C VAL A 26 -4.04 -4.90 -3.70
N SER A 27 -3.46 -5.50 -4.74
CA SER A 27 -2.05 -5.83 -4.79
C SER A 27 -1.45 -5.52 -6.15
N VAL A 28 -0.21 -5.07 -6.15
CA VAL A 28 0.56 -4.80 -7.38
C VAL A 28 2.01 -5.22 -7.19
N VAL A 29 2.59 -5.79 -8.24
CA VAL A 29 4.03 -5.93 -8.41
C VAL A 29 4.52 -4.80 -9.32
N ALA A 30 5.44 -3.99 -8.83
CA ALA A 30 6.12 -2.99 -9.63
C ALA A 30 7.59 -3.41 -9.78
N SER A 31 8.04 -3.70 -10.99
CA SER A 31 9.39 -4.18 -11.25
C SER A 31 10.01 -3.61 -12.52
N VAL A 32 11.33 -3.58 -12.56
CA VAL A 32 12.13 -3.19 -13.71
C VAL A 32 13.22 -4.23 -13.96
N GLN A 33 13.59 -4.45 -15.20
CA GLN A 33 14.71 -5.32 -15.57
C GLN A 33 16.03 -4.53 -15.45
N ALA A 34 16.43 -4.24 -14.22
CA ALA A 34 17.62 -3.49 -13.90
C ALA A 34 18.08 -3.80 -12.45
N GLU A 35 19.36 -3.56 -12.18
CA GLU A 35 19.89 -3.59 -10.82
C GLU A 35 19.30 -2.43 -9.99
N LEU A 36 18.70 -2.75 -8.84
CA LEU A 36 18.23 -1.79 -7.87
C LEU A 36 19.07 -1.78 -6.60
N ASP A 37 19.31 -0.59 -6.07
CA ASP A 37 19.83 -0.43 -4.72
C ASP A 37 18.67 -0.63 -3.72
N PHE A 38 18.59 -1.81 -3.11
CA PHE A 38 17.53 -2.14 -2.17
C PHE A 38 17.60 -1.32 -0.87
N GLY A 39 18.80 -0.84 -0.47
CA GLY A 39 18.93 0.09 0.65
C GLY A 39 18.24 1.42 0.35
N LEU A 40 18.47 1.96 -0.85
CA LEU A 40 17.81 3.15 -1.33
C LEU A 40 16.31 2.92 -1.56
N LEU A 41 15.93 1.78 -2.15
CA LEU A 41 14.52 1.44 -2.36
C LEU A 41 13.75 1.37 -1.04
N LYS A 42 14.31 0.70 -0.02
CA LYS A 42 13.73 0.66 1.33
C LYS A 42 13.50 2.08 1.88
N LYS A 43 14.49 2.96 1.75
CA LYS A 43 14.37 4.36 2.16
C LYS A 43 13.25 5.10 1.41
N CYS A 44 13.16 4.90 0.10
CA CYS A 44 12.11 5.54 -0.71
C CYS A 44 10.72 5.03 -0.34
N ILE A 45 10.55 3.73 -0.08
CA ILE A 45 9.29 3.16 0.41
C ILE A 45 8.89 3.79 1.75
N GLN A 46 9.82 3.90 2.71
CA GLN A 46 9.55 4.56 3.99
C GLN A 46 9.14 6.02 3.81
N MET A 47 9.84 6.76 2.96
CA MET A 47 9.49 8.16 2.65
C MET A 47 8.11 8.26 2.00
N GLU A 48 7.79 7.37 1.07
CA GLU A 48 6.48 7.38 0.42
C GLU A 48 5.35 7.04 1.40
N THR A 49 5.53 6.11 2.32
CA THR A 49 4.55 5.82 3.37
C THR A 49 4.31 7.02 4.31
N GLU A 50 5.32 7.85 4.53
CA GLU A 50 5.17 9.09 5.31
C GLU A 50 4.46 10.19 4.51
N ARG A 51 4.69 10.28 3.20
CA ARG A 51 4.06 11.26 2.29
C ARG A 51 2.60 10.91 2.01
N SER A 52 2.32 9.64 1.73
CA SER A 52 0.99 9.13 1.39
C SER A 52 0.15 8.89 2.64
N GLY A 53 -0.69 9.87 3.02
CA GLY A 53 -1.52 9.80 4.23
C GLY A 53 -2.40 8.54 4.30
N CYS A 54 -2.88 8.02 3.16
CA CYS A 54 -3.71 6.82 3.11
C CYS A 54 -3.03 5.60 3.75
N THR A 55 -1.71 5.45 3.63
CA THR A 55 -0.97 4.33 4.22
C THR A 55 -0.98 4.34 5.75
N ARG A 56 -1.26 5.49 6.35
CA ARG A 56 -1.26 5.72 7.80
C ARG A 56 -2.65 5.74 8.43
N ILE A 57 -3.68 5.40 7.65
CA ILE A 57 -5.05 5.20 8.17
C ILE A 57 -5.07 3.96 9.06
N ARG A 58 -5.85 4.04 10.13
CA ARG A 58 -6.25 2.93 10.99
C ARG A 58 -7.76 2.92 11.12
N PHE A 59 -8.31 1.74 11.27
CA PHE A 59 -9.73 1.54 11.54
C PHE A 59 -9.93 1.06 12.98
N THR A 60 -10.92 1.64 13.66
CA THR A 60 -11.29 1.22 15.02
C THR A 60 -12.02 -0.11 14.99
N LYS A 61 -12.09 -0.76 16.15
CA LYS A 61 -13.11 -1.79 16.36
C LYS A 61 -14.51 -1.22 16.10
N PRO A 62 -15.43 -2.06 15.60
CA PRO A 62 -16.83 -1.69 15.58
C PRO A 62 -17.31 -1.29 16.98
N ASP A 63 -18.09 -0.20 17.07
CA ASP A 63 -18.78 0.17 18.31
C ASP A 63 -19.99 -0.76 18.58
N LYS A 64 -20.73 -0.49 19.64
CA LYS A 64 -21.93 -1.27 20.00
C LYS A 64 -23.04 -1.27 18.93
N ASP A 65 -23.02 -0.29 18.04
CA ASP A 65 -23.97 -0.12 16.94
C ASP A 65 -23.39 -0.63 15.60
N GLY A 66 -22.18 -1.22 15.63
CA GLY A 66 -21.47 -1.76 14.47
C GLY A 66 -20.71 -0.72 13.65
N ASN A 67 -20.61 0.54 14.10
CA ASN A 67 -19.92 1.58 13.34
C ASN A 67 -18.41 1.51 13.52
N VAL A 68 -17.70 1.62 12.43
CA VAL A 68 -16.23 1.72 12.38
C VAL A 68 -15.85 3.16 12.08
N GLN A 69 -14.84 3.66 12.76
CA GLN A 69 -14.23 4.97 12.52
C GLN A 69 -12.82 4.80 11.97
N GLN A 70 -12.30 5.85 11.36
CA GLN A 70 -10.93 5.92 10.90
C GLN A 70 -10.17 7.07 11.55
N TYR A 71 -8.85 6.94 11.61
CA TYR A 71 -7.96 8.00 12.05
C TYR A 71 -6.57 7.83 11.42
N LEU A 72 -5.78 8.92 11.39
CA LEU A 72 -4.41 8.88 10.92
C LEU A 72 -3.44 8.80 12.09
N VAL A 73 -2.47 7.91 12.00
CA VAL A 73 -1.30 7.95 12.86
C VAL A 73 -0.28 8.94 12.31
N LYS A 74 0.41 9.67 13.19
CA LYS A 74 1.38 10.70 12.78
C LYS A 74 2.63 10.09 12.17
N GLN A 75 3.11 9.01 12.75
CA GLN A 75 4.28 8.26 12.31
C GLN A 75 3.94 6.79 12.29
N ASP A 76 4.43 6.09 11.30
CA ASP A 76 4.17 4.68 11.10
C ASP A 76 5.43 3.98 10.58
N PRO A 77 6.44 3.83 11.46
CA PRO A 77 7.66 3.13 11.09
C PRO A 77 7.32 1.67 10.79
N ARG A 78 7.69 1.22 9.58
CA ARG A 78 7.39 -0.12 9.10
C ARG A 78 8.66 -0.88 8.82
N ASP A 79 8.63 -2.18 9.09
CA ASP A 79 9.61 -3.07 8.53
C ASP A 79 9.22 -3.40 7.07
N ILE A 80 10.09 -3.05 6.14
CA ILE A 80 9.91 -3.33 4.72
C ILE A 80 10.55 -4.69 4.44
N GLY A 81 9.73 -5.67 4.07
CA GLY A 81 10.18 -7.02 3.77
C GLY A 81 11.13 -7.08 2.56
N PHE A 82 11.91 -8.16 2.47
CA PHE A 82 12.71 -8.49 1.30
C PHE A 82 12.58 -9.98 0.99
N LYS A 83 12.34 -10.32 -0.28
CA LYS A 83 12.31 -11.70 -0.77
C LYS A 83 13.20 -11.83 -2.01
N ASP A 84 14.14 -12.76 -1.95
CA ASP A 84 14.91 -13.16 -3.12
C ASP A 84 14.22 -14.37 -3.79
N LEU A 85 13.56 -14.12 -4.90
CA LEU A 85 12.86 -15.09 -5.73
C LEU A 85 13.63 -15.40 -7.02
N SER A 86 14.84 -14.88 -7.19
CA SER A 86 15.64 -15.02 -8.42
C SER A 86 15.93 -16.48 -8.80
N GLY A 87 15.93 -17.37 -7.81
CA GLY A 87 16.13 -18.80 -8.01
C GLY A 87 14.89 -19.60 -8.45
N MET A 88 13.72 -18.98 -8.61
CA MET A 88 12.47 -19.69 -8.94
C MET A 88 12.37 -20.18 -10.41
N GLY A 89 13.35 -19.83 -11.24
CA GLY A 89 13.49 -20.33 -12.62
C GLY A 89 12.68 -19.59 -13.67
N SER A 90 11.56 -18.90 -13.31
CA SER A 90 10.82 -18.06 -14.23
C SER A 90 9.99 -16.99 -13.48
N LEU A 91 9.66 -15.88 -14.17
CA LEU A 91 8.75 -14.86 -13.66
C LEU A 91 7.36 -15.44 -13.37
N ALA A 92 6.85 -16.35 -14.20
CA ALA A 92 5.54 -16.97 -14.01
C ALA A 92 5.44 -17.70 -12.66
N LYS A 93 6.47 -18.45 -12.26
CA LYS A 93 6.48 -19.12 -10.95
C LYS A 93 6.55 -18.14 -9.78
N ALA A 94 7.30 -17.05 -9.93
CA ALA A 94 7.34 -15.99 -8.92
C ALA A 94 5.97 -15.30 -8.82
N ASP A 95 5.28 -15.07 -9.94
CA ASP A 95 3.94 -14.51 -9.99
C ASP A 95 2.90 -15.39 -9.30
N GLU A 96 2.92 -16.70 -9.55
CA GLU A 96 2.05 -17.67 -8.86
C GLU A 96 2.18 -17.59 -7.33
N LEU A 97 3.41 -17.42 -6.81
CA LEU A 97 3.64 -17.22 -5.38
C LEU A 97 3.11 -15.87 -4.89
N MET A 98 3.36 -14.78 -5.62
CA MET A 98 2.89 -13.44 -5.26
C MET A 98 1.36 -13.33 -5.33
N GLN A 99 0.70 -14.07 -6.23
CA GLN A 99 -0.75 -14.19 -6.24
C GLN A 99 -1.29 -14.80 -4.95
N GLN A 100 -0.59 -15.76 -4.32
CA GLN A 100 -1.00 -16.29 -3.01
C GLN A 100 -0.93 -15.21 -1.93
N TRP A 101 0.12 -14.37 -1.93
CA TRP A 101 0.23 -13.25 -0.98
C TRP A 101 -0.87 -12.20 -1.17
N ALA A 102 -1.35 -12.02 -2.40
CA ALA A 102 -2.45 -11.10 -2.70
C ALA A 102 -3.79 -11.49 -2.05
N TYR A 103 -3.92 -12.74 -1.61
CA TYR A 103 -5.09 -13.24 -0.88
C TYR A 103 -4.91 -13.23 0.64
N GLU A 104 -3.75 -12.84 1.15
CA GLU A 104 -3.55 -12.66 2.59
C GLU A 104 -4.45 -11.52 3.09
N THR A 105 -4.88 -11.61 4.33
CA THR A 105 -5.76 -10.61 4.94
C THR A 105 -5.06 -9.87 6.06
N PHE A 106 -5.50 -8.65 6.31
CA PHE A 106 -5.04 -7.84 7.44
C PHE A 106 -5.91 -8.16 8.66
N ASP A 107 -5.53 -9.15 9.45
CA ASP A 107 -6.30 -9.60 10.61
C ASP A 107 -6.03 -8.72 11.83
N GLY A 108 -7.04 -7.99 12.24
CA GLY A 108 -7.00 -7.17 13.45
C GLY A 108 -7.54 -5.76 13.26
N ASP A 109 -7.70 -5.11 14.42
CA ASP A 109 -8.09 -3.71 14.50
C ASP A 109 -6.87 -2.86 14.84
N ASP A 110 -6.87 -1.60 14.45
CA ASP A 110 -5.82 -0.63 14.78
C ASP A 110 -4.42 -1.02 14.25
N ILE A 111 -4.39 -1.76 13.14
CA ILE A 111 -3.15 -2.22 12.50
C ILE A 111 -2.90 -1.51 11.16
N PRO A 112 -1.64 -1.49 10.68
CA PRO A 112 -1.36 -1.13 9.29
C PRO A 112 -2.09 -2.08 8.33
N MET A 113 -2.75 -1.52 7.33
CA MET A 113 -3.41 -2.31 6.27
C MET A 113 -2.75 -2.06 4.92
N CYS A 114 -1.45 -1.89 4.95
CA CYS A 114 -0.60 -1.69 3.78
C CYS A 114 0.77 -2.32 4.06
N GLU A 115 1.21 -3.21 3.20
CA GLU A 115 2.50 -3.89 3.30
C GLU A 115 3.31 -3.73 2.02
N PHE A 116 4.63 -3.60 2.18
CA PHE A 116 5.59 -3.58 1.09
C PHE A 116 6.62 -4.67 1.27
N THR A 117 6.90 -5.41 0.21
CA THR A 117 7.97 -6.39 0.16
C THR A 117 8.86 -6.13 -1.04
N MET A 118 10.14 -5.81 -0.82
CA MET A 118 11.11 -5.66 -1.90
C MET A 118 11.43 -7.01 -2.51
N LEU A 119 11.58 -7.05 -3.83
CA LEU A 119 11.69 -8.27 -4.61
C LEU A 119 12.93 -8.27 -5.48
N LYS A 120 13.70 -9.36 -5.39
CA LYS A 120 14.62 -9.77 -6.43
C LYS A 120 13.98 -10.94 -7.19
N LEU A 121 13.74 -10.75 -8.49
CA LEU A 121 12.95 -11.66 -9.32
C LEU A 121 13.84 -12.41 -10.32
N PRO A 122 13.35 -13.50 -10.92
CA PRO A 122 14.03 -14.15 -12.03
C PRO A 122 14.28 -13.19 -13.20
N GLU A 123 15.16 -13.59 -14.10
CA GLU A 123 15.45 -12.89 -15.37
C GLU A 123 16.00 -11.46 -15.19
N GLY A 124 16.56 -11.16 -14.00
CA GLY A 124 17.16 -9.85 -13.71
C GLY A 124 16.17 -8.75 -13.38
N TYR A 125 14.90 -9.10 -13.12
CA TYR A 125 13.92 -8.14 -12.64
C TYR A 125 14.10 -7.88 -11.15
N ASN A 126 13.89 -6.62 -10.74
CA ASN A 126 13.92 -6.18 -9.35
C ASN A 126 12.81 -5.15 -9.11
N GLY A 127 12.28 -5.10 -7.89
CA GLY A 127 11.20 -4.17 -7.58
C GLY A 127 10.60 -4.40 -6.22
N PHE A 128 9.28 -4.28 -6.13
CA PHE A 128 8.54 -4.54 -4.90
C PHE A 128 7.12 -5.04 -5.19
N PHE A 129 6.58 -5.76 -4.24
CA PHE A 129 5.17 -6.10 -4.11
C PHE A 129 4.56 -5.15 -3.09
N VAL A 130 3.39 -4.61 -3.37
CA VAL A 130 2.56 -3.89 -2.42
C VAL A 130 1.21 -4.57 -2.30
N HIS A 131 0.77 -4.76 -1.06
CA HIS A 131 -0.54 -5.27 -0.71
C HIS A 131 -1.23 -4.29 0.23
N MET A 132 -2.47 -3.91 -0.07
CA MET A 132 -3.24 -2.93 0.69
C MET A 132 -4.70 -3.32 0.79
N ASP A 133 -5.35 -2.89 1.87
CA ASP A 133 -6.81 -2.88 1.93
C ASP A 133 -7.37 -1.77 1.03
N HIS A 134 -8.36 -2.08 0.22
CA HIS A 134 -8.94 -1.14 -0.75
C HIS A 134 -9.68 0.03 -0.11
N ARG A 135 -9.98 -0.04 1.20
CA ARG A 135 -10.48 1.12 1.97
C ARG A 135 -9.45 2.23 2.11
N LEU A 136 -8.15 1.94 1.90
CA LEU A 136 -7.07 2.93 1.98
C LEU A 136 -6.87 3.67 0.65
N ILE A 137 -7.02 2.98 -0.46
CA ILE A 137 -6.62 3.48 -1.79
C ILE A 137 -7.41 2.77 -2.90
N ASP A 138 -7.66 3.47 -3.97
CA ASP A 138 -8.13 2.88 -5.23
C ASP A 138 -6.98 2.61 -6.20
N SER A 139 -7.28 2.00 -7.35
CA SER A 139 -6.28 1.68 -8.35
C SER A 139 -5.57 2.92 -8.93
N CYS A 140 -6.28 4.05 -9.06
CA CYS A 140 -5.68 5.30 -9.54
C CYS A 140 -4.70 5.86 -8.51
N GLY A 141 -5.08 5.90 -7.23
CA GLY A 141 -4.19 6.32 -6.15
C GLY A 141 -2.97 5.42 -6.01
N LEU A 142 -3.14 4.10 -6.19
CA LEU A 142 -2.04 3.14 -6.16
C LEU A 142 -1.02 3.39 -7.28
N VAL A 143 -1.48 3.69 -8.50
CA VAL A 143 -0.59 4.05 -9.63
C VAL A 143 0.18 5.33 -9.33
N VAL A 144 -0.47 6.35 -8.75
CA VAL A 144 0.19 7.61 -8.36
C VAL A 144 1.26 7.33 -7.30
N MET A 145 0.94 6.57 -6.24
CA MET A 145 1.87 6.22 -5.17
C MET A 145 3.10 5.47 -5.70
N ILE A 146 2.91 4.51 -6.61
CA ILE A 146 4.02 3.77 -7.25
C ILE A 146 4.86 4.72 -8.10
N GLY A 147 4.23 5.61 -8.85
CA GLY A 147 4.93 6.64 -9.65
C GLY A 147 5.79 7.55 -8.81
N ASP A 148 5.24 8.07 -7.71
CA ASP A 148 5.97 8.91 -6.75
C ASP A 148 7.14 8.16 -6.11
N LEU A 149 6.96 6.89 -5.76
CA LEU A 149 8.02 6.06 -5.19
C LEU A 149 9.20 5.90 -6.16
N PHE A 150 8.93 5.59 -7.44
CA PHE A 150 9.98 5.52 -8.45
C PHE A 150 10.60 6.88 -8.72
N GLN A 151 9.84 7.97 -8.65
CA GLN A 151 10.38 9.32 -8.79
C GLN A 151 11.29 9.69 -7.61
N LEU A 152 10.96 9.32 -6.38
CA LEU A 152 11.84 9.43 -5.22
C LEU A 152 13.14 8.65 -5.44
N TYR A 153 13.04 7.39 -5.89
CA TYR A 153 14.20 6.56 -6.16
C TYR A 153 15.13 7.20 -7.21
N THR A 154 14.58 7.67 -8.33
CA THR A 154 15.39 8.31 -9.39
C THR A 154 15.94 9.67 -8.96
N TYR A 155 15.21 10.42 -8.14
CA TYR A 155 15.71 11.64 -7.55
C TYR A 155 16.97 11.41 -6.70
N TYR A 156 16.93 10.46 -5.76
CA TYR A 156 18.06 10.18 -4.89
C TYR A 156 19.21 9.47 -5.59
N LYS A 157 18.93 8.68 -6.63
CA LYS A 157 19.96 7.94 -7.37
C LYS A 157 20.60 8.74 -8.48
N TYR A 158 19.82 9.57 -9.18
CA TYR A 158 20.26 10.22 -10.42
C TYR A 158 20.09 11.75 -10.41
N GLY A 159 19.52 12.34 -9.36
CA GLY A 159 19.30 13.78 -9.27
C GLY A 159 18.18 14.30 -10.18
N THR A 160 17.18 13.48 -10.49
CA THR A 160 16.00 13.89 -11.25
C THR A 160 15.09 14.83 -10.45
N ALA A 161 13.95 15.25 -11.00
CA ALA A 161 12.99 16.08 -10.27
C ALA A 161 12.42 15.34 -9.05
N TYR A 162 12.27 16.06 -7.94
CA TYR A 162 11.56 15.53 -6.75
C TYR A 162 10.05 15.44 -7.05
N PRO A 163 9.33 14.41 -6.57
CA PRO A 163 7.89 14.30 -6.79
C PRO A 163 7.14 15.47 -6.16
N GLN A 164 6.00 15.84 -6.77
CA GLN A 164 5.15 16.90 -6.29
C GLN A 164 4.62 16.60 -4.89
N GLU A 165 4.33 17.65 -4.12
CA GLU A 165 3.67 17.48 -2.83
C GLU A 165 2.27 16.90 -3.03
N LEU A 166 1.96 15.90 -2.22
CA LEU A 166 0.61 15.33 -2.16
C LEU A 166 -0.30 16.27 -1.37
N ALA A 167 -1.58 16.30 -1.74
CA ALA A 167 -2.57 17.01 -0.95
C ALA A 167 -2.63 16.42 0.47
N ASP A 168 -2.80 17.31 1.46
CA ASP A 168 -3.01 16.86 2.84
C ASP A 168 -4.25 15.95 2.93
N PHE A 169 -4.01 14.71 3.30
CA PHE A 169 -5.03 13.67 3.30
C PHE A 169 -6.22 14.03 4.21
N GLU A 170 -5.95 14.62 5.37
CA GLU A 170 -7.01 14.98 6.32
C GLU A 170 -7.92 16.09 5.76
N THR A 171 -7.34 17.03 5.03
CA THR A 171 -8.08 18.07 4.31
C THR A 171 -8.97 17.48 3.21
N VAL A 172 -8.45 16.51 2.45
CA VAL A 172 -9.22 15.81 1.41
C VAL A 172 -10.35 15.00 2.03
N LEU A 173 -10.05 14.25 3.10
CA LEU A 173 -11.02 13.46 3.85
C LEU A 173 -12.19 14.32 4.37
N LYS A 174 -11.89 15.47 4.99
CA LYS A 174 -12.91 16.40 5.48
C LYS A 174 -13.81 16.93 4.36
N LYS A 175 -13.23 17.23 3.20
CA LYS A 175 -14.02 17.66 2.02
C LYS A 175 -14.93 16.56 1.49
N ASP A 176 -14.48 15.31 1.52
CA ASP A 176 -15.28 14.19 1.04
C ASP A 176 -16.42 13.85 2.00
N LEU A 177 -16.17 13.93 3.29
CA LEU A 177 -17.19 13.72 4.32
C LEU A 177 -18.25 14.85 4.41
N ALA A 178 -17.99 16.01 3.80
CA ALA A 178 -18.92 17.14 3.78
C ALA A 178 -19.89 17.11 2.57
N LYS A 179 -19.75 16.16 1.66
CA LYS A 179 -20.65 15.94 0.52
C LYS A 179 -21.87 15.11 0.91
#